data_c45905d18e957ad03ad65dc279b0145b
#
_entry.id   c45905d18e957ad03ad65dc279b0145b
#
_cell.length_a   1.000
_cell.length_b   1.000
_cell.length_c   1.000
_cell.angle_alpha   90.00
_cell.angle_beta   90.00
_cell.angle_gamma   90.00
#
_symmetry.space_group_name_H-M   'P 1'
#
loop_
_entity.id
_entity.type
_entity.pdbx_description
1 polymer ?
#
loop_
_entity_poly.entity_id
_entity_poly.type
_entity_poly.pdbx_seq_one_letter_code
_entity_poly.pdbx_strand_id
1 'polypeptide(L)'
;DYGWINALYMTVITISTVGFKEVEPLDADAKIFTILLIITSITIFGYIISVITDYIANNKFIEELKFKQVQKKIQSLENHTIVCGFGRNGKQAMARLRSYKKGCVIVESDPELIEEIEADGSMLYIKGDATSDEALLAAGIDRCSSLITTLPSDADNLYVVLSARQLNSECTIVSRASIDTSYKKLKIAGADNVIMPDKLGGAHMASLVTTPDIMEFIDRLSIEGESSSNIEELVIEDLPEEYTNKSIFDLDLRKRTGCTVIGFITPDKEYIINPDASTKLVRKSKLIVIGRPAEIRKLNKLF
;
A
#
# COMPACT_ATOMS: atom_id res chain seq x y z
N ASP A 1 -14.06 -7.45 71.41
CA ASP A 1 -13.11 -7.94 70.35
C ASP A 1 -13.83 -8.09 69.05
N TYR A 2 -13.58 -7.17 68.18
CA TYR A 2 -14.10 -7.19 66.80
C TYR A 2 -13.45 -8.41 66.11
N GLY A 3 -14.19 -9.47 65.96
CA GLY A 3 -13.68 -10.68 65.32
C GLY A 3 -13.22 -10.35 63.89
N TRP A 4 -12.11 -10.95 63.45
CA TRP A 4 -11.52 -10.66 62.12
C TRP A 4 -12.51 -10.79 60.93
N ILE A 5 -13.49 -11.70 61.09
CA ILE A 5 -14.55 -11.89 60.10
C ILE A 5 -15.48 -10.66 60.02
N ASN A 6 -15.86 -10.08 61.21
CA ASN A 6 -16.69 -8.88 61.25
C ASN A 6 -15.94 -7.66 60.70
N ALA A 7 -14.64 -7.55 60.97
CA ALA A 7 -13.79 -6.50 60.41
C ALA A 7 -13.69 -6.63 58.87
N LEU A 8 -13.46 -7.81 58.36
CA LEU A 8 -13.44 -8.06 56.90
C LEU A 8 -14.78 -7.75 56.25
N TYR A 9 -15.87 -8.22 56.84
CA TYR A 9 -17.22 -7.95 56.34
C TYR A 9 -17.54 -6.43 56.30
N MET A 10 -17.26 -5.70 57.39
CA MET A 10 -17.43 -4.24 57.45
C MET A 10 -16.59 -3.54 56.38
N THR A 11 -15.35 -3.95 56.20
CA THR A 11 -14.46 -3.40 55.18
C THR A 11 -15.03 -3.62 53.78
N VAL A 12 -15.47 -4.84 53.45
CA VAL A 12 -16.04 -5.16 52.13
C VAL A 12 -17.33 -4.39 51.85
N ILE A 13 -18.28 -4.32 52.81
CA ILE A 13 -19.54 -3.59 52.60
C ILE A 13 -19.33 -2.08 52.54
N THR A 14 -18.27 -1.58 53.13
CA THR A 14 -17.88 -0.14 53.11
C THR A 14 -17.24 0.20 51.76
N ILE A 15 -16.24 -0.58 51.32
CA ILE A 15 -15.52 -0.35 50.05
C ILE A 15 -16.45 -0.58 48.85
N SER A 16 -17.35 -1.59 48.93
CA SER A 16 -18.33 -1.86 47.87
C SER A 16 -19.50 -0.87 47.85
N THR A 17 -19.53 0.11 48.75
CA THR A 17 -20.57 1.13 48.86
C THR A 17 -21.98 0.57 49.17
N VAL A 18 -22.08 -0.67 49.59
CA VAL A 18 -23.37 -1.35 49.92
C VAL A 18 -23.94 -0.82 51.25
N GLY A 19 -23.10 -0.60 52.27
CA GLY A 19 -23.41 0.15 53.45
C GLY A 19 -24.61 -0.35 54.30
N PHE A 20 -24.72 -1.67 54.55
CA PHE A 20 -25.88 -2.21 55.26
C PHE A 20 -26.02 -1.60 56.66
N LYS A 21 -25.33 -2.03 57.62
CA LYS A 21 -25.39 -1.54 59.02
C LYS A 21 -24.13 -1.98 59.73
N GLU A 22 -23.74 -1.20 60.75
CA GLU A 22 -22.68 -1.59 61.69
C GLU A 22 -22.96 -2.96 62.29
N VAL A 23 -22.01 -3.88 62.27
CA VAL A 23 -22.15 -5.23 62.83
C VAL A 23 -22.18 -5.16 64.35
N GLU A 24 -21.38 -4.25 64.91
CA GLU A 24 -21.33 -3.92 66.34
C GLU A 24 -21.15 -2.43 66.47
N PRO A 25 -21.58 -1.80 67.57
CA PRO A 25 -21.41 -0.37 67.82
C PRO A 25 -19.91 -0.01 67.81
N LEU A 26 -19.52 0.93 66.94
CA LEU A 26 -18.16 1.42 66.83
C LEU A 26 -17.89 2.46 67.92
N ASP A 27 -16.72 2.38 68.57
CA ASP A 27 -16.20 3.44 69.43
C ASP A 27 -15.69 4.66 68.61
N ALA A 28 -15.25 5.71 69.27
CA ALA A 28 -14.84 6.96 68.63
C ALA A 28 -13.66 6.76 67.67
N ASP A 29 -12.68 5.92 68.06
CA ASP A 29 -11.45 5.66 67.28
C ASP A 29 -11.75 4.83 66.04
N ALA A 30 -12.59 3.81 66.18
CA ALA A 30 -13.06 2.99 65.04
C ALA A 30 -13.89 3.80 64.05
N LYS A 31 -14.71 4.76 64.49
CA LYS A 31 -15.43 5.66 63.61
C LYS A 31 -14.49 6.57 62.82
N ILE A 32 -13.46 7.12 63.44
CA ILE A 32 -12.46 7.96 62.74
C ILE A 32 -11.74 7.12 61.67
N PHE A 33 -11.31 5.89 62.04
CA PHE A 33 -10.68 4.97 61.07
C PHE A 33 -11.60 4.66 59.91
N THR A 34 -12.88 4.38 60.15
CA THR A 34 -13.87 4.07 59.10
C THR A 34 -14.09 5.28 58.17
N ILE A 35 -14.11 6.53 58.71
CA ILE A 35 -14.21 7.73 57.90
C ILE A 35 -13.00 7.86 56.97
N LEU A 36 -11.76 7.64 57.49
CA LEU A 36 -10.55 7.68 56.65
C LEU A 36 -10.55 6.59 55.61
N LEU A 37 -11.04 5.38 55.96
CA LEU A 37 -11.18 4.28 55.03
C LEU A 37 -12.15 4.64 53.88
N ILE A 38 -13.30 5.22 54.19
CA ILE A 38 -14.28 5.65 53.20
C ILE A 38 -13.71 6.70 52.25
N ILE A 39 -13.09 7.76 52.80
CA ILE A 39 -12.49 8.82 51.96
C ILE A 39 -11.42 8.26 51.04
N THR A 40 -10.53 7.40 51.58
CA THR A 40 -9.46 6.80 50.78
C THR A 40 -10.04 5.88 49.71
N SER A 41 -11.03 5.05 50.05
CA SER A 41 -11.69 4.13 49.08
C SER A 41 -12.36 4.89 47.94
N ILE A 42 -13.11 5.94 48.23
CA ILE A 42 -13.78 6.79 47.23
C ILE A 42 -12.75 7.44 46.30
N THR A 43 -11.66 7.95 46.88
CA THR A 43 -10.59 8.60 46.09
C THR A 43 -9.91 7.63 45.15
N ILE A 44 -9.53 6.42 45.64
CA ILE A 44 -8.90 5.37 44.83
C ILE A 44 -9.86 4.91 43.74
N PHE A 45 -11.12 4.66 44.08
CA PHE A 45 -12.13 4.18 43.13
C PHE A 45 -12.39 5.22 42.01
N GLY A 46 -12.51 6.50 42.38
CA GLY A 46 -12.66 7.60 41.42
C GLY A 46 -11.45 7.73 40.50
N TYR A 47 -10.23 7.57 41.02
CA TYR A 47 -9.01 7.55 40.23
C TYR A 47 -8.97 6.39 39.24
N ILE A 48 -9.30 5.17 39.69
CA ILE A 48 -9.34 3.97 38.82
C ILE A 48 -10.36 4.15 37.69
N ILE A 49 -11.57 4.63 38.02
CA ILE A 49 -12.59 4.90 36.99
C ILE A 49 -12.09 5.93 35.98
N SER A 50 -11.47 7.02 36.44
CA SER A 50 -10.93 8.06 35.56
C SER A 50 -9.88 7.48 34.61
N VAL A 51 -8.95 6.67 35.10
CA VAL A 51 -7.90 6.01 34.27
C VAL A 51 -8.52 5.04 33.26
N ILE A 52 -9.49 4.23 33.68
CA ILE A 52 -10.17 3.29 32.77
C ILE A 52 -10.96 4.06 31.71
N THR A 53 -11.67 5.10 32.09
CA THR A 53 -12.44 5.92 31.16
C THR A 53 -11.54 6.61 30.15
N ASP A 54 -10.41 7.18 30.60
CA ASP A 54 -9.43 7.81 29.72
C ASP A 54 -8.80 6.79 28.76
N TYR A 55 -8.48 5.59 29.23
CA TYR A 55 -7.95 4.50 28.41
C TYR A 55 -8.93 4.03 27.34
N ILE A 56 -10.23 3.93 27.67
CA ILE A 56 -11.30 3.55 26.71
C ILE A 56 -11.60 4.72 25.76
N ALA A 57 -11.70 5.94 26.28
CA ALA A 57 -12.03 7.12 25.49
C ALA A 57 -10.97 7.45 24.42
N ASN A 58 -9.70 7.19 24.72
CA ASN A 58 -8.59 7.39 23.79
C ASN A 58 -8.49 6.30 22.70
N ASN A 59 -9.45 5.37 22.62
CA ASN A 59 -9.51 4.28 21.60
C ASN A 59 -8.23 3.43 21.44
N LYS A 60 -7.21 3.62 22.27
CA LYS A 60 -5.91 2.95 22.16
C LYS A 60 -6.02 1.42 22.12
N PHE A 61 -6.92 0.87 22.92
CA PHE A 61 -7.15 -0.57 22.92
C PHE A 61 -7.72 -1.09 21.58
N ILE A 62 -8.67 -0.34 21.02
CA ILE A 62 -9.29 -0.72 19.73
C ILE A 62 -8.28 -0.55 18.59
N GLU A 63 -7.45 0.49 18.64
CA GLU A 63 -6.37 0.71 17.67
C GLU A 63 -5.32 -0.39 17.70
N GLU A 64 -4.88 -0.80 18.90
CA GLU A 64 -3.94 -1.92 19.04
C GLU A 64 -4.50 -3.24 18.51
N LEU A 65 -5.78 -3.52 18.75
CA LEU A 65 -6.43 -4.73 18.21
C LEU A 65 -6.52 -4.67 16.68
N LYS A 66 -6.91 -3.53 16.11
CA LYS A 66 -6.94 -3.32 14.65
C LYS A 66 -5.53 -3.50 14.06
N PHE A 67 -4.53 -2.88 14.66
CA PHE A 67 -3.15 -2.96 14.20
C PHE A 67 -2.63 -4.41 14.19
N LYS A 68 -2.90 -5.18 15.25
CA LYS A 68 -2.56 -6.63 15.29
C LYS A 68 -3.27 -7.43 14.20
N GLN A 69 -4.51 -7.09 13.86
CA GLN A 69 -5.23 -7.74 12.75
C GLN A 69 -4.61 -7.38 11.39
N VAL A 70 -4.22 -6.11 11.19
CA VAL A 70 -3.53 -5.65 9.99
C VAL A 70 -2.20 -6.38 9.84
N GLN A 71 -1.39 -6.46 10.90
CA GLN A 71 -0.12 -7.20 10.89
C GLN A 71 -0.30 -8.68 10.51
N LYS A 72 -1.31 -9.37 11.07
CA LYS A 72 -1.58 -10.76 10.69
C LYS A 72 -1.93 -10.90 9.20
N LYS A 73 -2.70 -9.98 8.64
CA LYS A 73 -3.00 -9.97 7.20
C LYS A 73 -1.74 -9.75 6.38
N ILE A 74 -0.88 -8.81 6.77
CA ILE A 74 0.41 -8.54 6.09
C ILE A 74 1.29 -9.79 6.11
N GLN A 75 1.37 -10.50 7.24
CA GLN A 75 2.15 -11.73 7.36
C GLN A 75 1.71 -12.85 6.41
N SER A 76 0.45 -12.86 6.00
CA SER A 76 -0.08 -13.85 5.05
C SER A 76 0.01 -13.43 3.59
N LEU A 77 0.47 -12.20 3.31
CA LEU A 77 0.63 -11.71 1.93
C LEU A 77 1.90 -12.26 1.29
N GLU A 78 1.78 -12.64 0.04
CA GLU A 78 2.89 -12.98 -0.87
C GLU A 78 2.73 -12.22 -2.18
N ASN A 79 3.84 -11.97 -2.86
CA ASN A 79 3.86 -11.28 -4.16
C ASN A 79 3.13 -9.92 -4.18
N HIS A 80 3.04 -9.26 -3.02
CA HIS A 80 2.40 -7.95 -2.87
C HIS A 80 3.36 -6.82 -3.24
N THR A 81 2.84 -5.60 -3.29
CA THR A 81 3.61 -4.37 -3.52
C THR A 81 3.72 -3.58 -2.22
N ILE A 82 4.92 -3.15 -1.87
CA ILE A 82 5.15 -2.23 -0.75
C ILE A 82 5.21 -0.80 -1.30
N VAL A 83 4.50 0.13 -0.66
CA VAL A 83 4.54 1.57 -1.00
C VAL A 83 5.08 2.34 0.20
N CYS A 84 6.30 2.87 0.06
CA CYS A 84 6.96 3.69 1.08
C CYS A 84 6.60 5.16 0.87
N GLY A 85 5.87 5.72 1.85
CA GLY A 85 5.31 7.06 1.83
C GLY A 85 3.90 7.12 1.24
N PHE A 86 2.96 7.74 1.97
CA PHE A 86 1.56 7.93 1.56
C PHE A 86 1.24 9.40 1.24
N GLY A 87 2.25 10.17 0.82
CA GLY A 87 2.10 11.51 0.27
C GLY A 87 1.40 11.50 -1.10
N ARG A 88 1.46 12.62 -1.82
CA ARG A 88 0.78 12.82 -3.12
C ARG A 88 1.01 11.68 -4.13
N ASN A 89 2.28 11.29 -4.33
CA ASN A 89 2.63 10.24 -5.29
C ASN A 89 2.24 8.84 -4.77
N GLY A 90 2.43 8.59 -3.47
CA GLY A 90 2.04 7.31 -2.84
C GLY A 90 0.54 7.07 -2.93
N LYS A 91 -0.29 8.08 -2.67
CA LYS A 91 -1.75 8.00 -2.83
C LYS A 91 -2.16 7.63 -4.24
N GLN A 92 -1.55 8.27 -5.25
CA GLN A 92 -1.84 7.96 -6.65
C GLN A 92 -1.39 6.54 -7.03
N ALA A 93 -0.20 6.13 -6.60
CA ALA A 93 0.29 4.77 -6.82
C ALA A 93 -0.65 3.73 -6.19
N MET A 94 -1.07 3.95 -4.93
CA MET A 94 -2.00 3.07 -4.23
C MET A 94 -3.36 2.98 -4.93
N ALA A 95 -3.94 4.10 -5.34
CA ALA A 95 -5.22 4.12 -6.06
C ALA A 95 -5.13 3.29 -7.35
N ARG A 96 -4.04 3.44 -8.09
CA ARG A 96 -3.81 2.69 -9.32
C ARG A 96 -3.60 1.20 -9.08
N LEU A 97 -2.77 0.82 -8.10
CA LEU A 97 -2.53 -0.58 -7.76
C LEU A 97 -3.83 -1.28 -7.31
N ARG A 98 -4.66 -0.59 -6.55
CA ARG A 98 -5.97 -1.12 -6.11
C ARG A 98 -6.93 -1.36 -7.28
N SER A 99 -6.92 -0.50 -8.31
CA SER A 99 -7.74 -0.71 -9.52
C SER A 99 -7.37 -2.02 -10.25
N TYR A 100 -6.09 -2.43 -10.14
CA TYR A 100 -5.61 -3.73 -10.66
C TYR A 100 -5.77 -4.89 -9.65
N LYS A 101 -6.44 -4.67 -8.51
CA LYS A 101 -6.63 -5.68 -7.44
C LYS A 101 -5.30 -6.28 -6.92
N LYS A 102 -4.22 -5.50 -6.97
CA LYS A 102 -2.92 -5.92 -6.40
C LYS A 102 -2.95 -5.76 -4.88
N GLY A 103 -2.43 -6.78 -4.18
CA GLY A 103 -2.18 -6.68 -2.74
C GLY A 103 -1.11 -5.62 -2.46
N CYS A 104 -1.38 -4.69 -1.55
CA CYS A 104 -0.48 -3.59 -1.25
C CYS A 104 -0.33 -3.39 0.25
N VAL A 105 0.87 -2.99 0.68
CA VAL A 105 1.18 -2.59 2.05
C VAL A 105 1.84 -1.21 2.02
N ILE A 106 1.34 -0.28 2.82
CA ILE A 106 1.91 1.07 2.96
C ILE A 106 2.88 1.08 4.14
N VAL A 107 4.02 1.75 4.00
CA VAL A 107 4.90 2.11 5.11
C VAL A 107 4.88 3.63 5.24
N GLU A 108 4.38 4.15 6.38
CA GLU A 108 4.21 5.58 6.61
C GLU A 108 4.57 5.93 8.05
N SER A 109 5.19 7.10 8.25
CA SER A 109 5.61 7.60 9.55
C SER A 109 4.82 8.83 10.01
N ASP A 110 4.21 9.57 9.10
CA ASP A 110 3.44 10.78 9.41
C ASP A 110 2.11 10.42 10.09
N PRO A 111 1.85 10.92 11.33
CA PRO A 111 0.63 10.61 12.06
C PRO A 111 -0.65 11.03 11.34
N GLU A 112 -0.65 12.18 10.65
CA GLU A 112 -1.84 12.69 9.95
C GLU A 112 -2.19 11.78 8.76
N LEU A 113 -1.17 11.33 8.01
CA LEU A 113 -1.37 10.39 6.90
C LEU A 113 -1.78 8.99 7.40
N ILE A 114 -1.29 8.57 8.56
CA ILE A 114 -1.69 7.31 9.19
C ILE A 114 -3.17 7.36 9.59
N GLU A 115 -3.65 8.45 10.17
CA GLU A 115 -5.08 8.64 10.49
C GLU A 115 -5.95 8.55 9.23
N GLU A 116 -5.50 9.11 8.11
CA GLU A 116 -6.20 9.00 6.83
C GLU A 116 -6.27 7.54 6.32
N ILE A 117 -5.16 6.80 6.45
CA ILE A 117 -5.11 5.38 6.09
C ILE A 117 -6.07 4.55 6.96
N GLU A 118 -6.09 4.84 8.26
CA GLU A 118 -6.96 4.16 9.23
C GLU A 118 -8.44 4.45 8.99
N ALA A 119 -8.77 5.66 8.56
CA ALA A 119 -10.14 6.05 8.23
C ALA A 119 -10.70 5.30 7.00
N ASP A 120 -9.87 4.95 6.02
CA ASP A 120 -10.26 4.09 4.88
C ASP A 120 -10.64 2.67 5.35
N GLY A 121 -9.98 2.15 6.37
CA GLY A 121 -10.25 0.86 7.01
C GLY A 121 -9.99 -0.38 6.14
N SER A 122 -9.64 -0.21 4.87
CA SER A 122 -9.37 -1.31 3.92
C SER A 122 -7.88 -1.43 3.54
N MET A 123 -7.07 -0.44 3.89
CA MET A 123 -5.64 -0.40 3.57
C MET A 123 -4.83 -1.18 4.60
N LEU A 124 -3.82 -1.89 4.12
CA LEU A 124 -2.83 -2.53 4.98
C LEU A 124 -1.62 -1.61 5.10
N TYR A 125 -1.15 -1.40 6.32
CA TYR A 125 -0.08 -0.44 6.57
C TYR A 125 0.79 -0.84 7.76
N ILE A 126 2.01 -0.31 7.76
CA ILE A 126 2.98 -0.33 8.86
C ILE A 126 3.24 1.11 9.28
N LYS A 127 3.08 1.38 10.57
CA LYS A 127 3.50 2.64 11.19
C LYS A 127 5.00 2.59 11.42
N GLY A 128 5.78 3.32 10.63
CA GLY A 128 7.23 3.33 10.80
C GLY A 128 7.96 4.11 9.71
N ASP A 129 9.23 4.34 9.99
CA ASP A 129 10.13 4.95 9.03
C ASP A 129 10.55 3.90 7.99
N ALA A 130 10.25 4.16 6.72
CA ALA A 130 10.57 3.28 5.61
C ALA A 130 12.09 3.14 5.38
N THR A 131 12.91 4.00 5.97
CA THR A 131 14.37 3.87 5.93
C THR A 131 14.89 2.82 6.90
N SER A 132 14.07 2.32 7.82
CA SER A 132 14.47 1.25 8.74
C SER A 132 14.19 -0.14 8.16
N ASP A 133 15.14 -1.06 8.35
CA ASP A 133 14.99 -2.44 7.91
C ASP A 133 13.83 -3.14 8.63
N GLU A 134 13.56 -2.79 9.89
CA GLU A 134 12.47 -3.35 10.68
C GLU A 134 11.11 -3.03 10.07
N ALA A 135 10.91 -1.80 9.57
CA ALA A 135 9.66 -1.40 8.93
C ALA A 135 9.46 -2.13 7.59
N LEU A 136 10.52 -2.29 6.80
CA LEU A 136 10.49 -3.04 5.55
C LEU A 136 10.23 -4.53 5.77
N LEU A 137 10.87 -5.14 6.77
CA LEU A 137 10.63 -6.53 7.16
C LEU A 137 9.19 -6.74 7.68
N ALA A 138 8.69 -5.81 8.50
CA ALA A 138 7.30 -5.84 8.96
C ALA A 138 6.30 -5.71 7.82
N ALA A 139 6.65 -4.98 6.75
CA ALA A 139 5.87 -4.88 5.53
C ALA A 139 6.00 -6.11 4.60
N GLY A 140 6.91 -7.04 4.89
CA GLY A 140 7.13 -8.27 4.13
C GLY A 140 8.00 -8.10 2.89
N ILE A 141 9.07 -7.32 2.98
CA ILE A 141 10.02 -7.09 1.88
C ILE A 141 10.63 -8.39 1.35
N ASP A 142 10.84 -9.38 2.22
CA ASP A 142 11.41 -10.69 1.92
C ASP A 142 10.56 -11.53 0.94
N ARG A 143 9.26 -11.24 0.83
CA ARG A 143 8.28 -11.97 0.03
C ARG A 143 7.43 -11.11 -0.89
N CYS A 144 7.71 -9.81 -0.96
CA CYS A 144 7.06 -8.90 -1.90
C CYS A 144 7.58 -9.10 -3.33
N SER A 145 6.76 -8.78 -4.33
CA SER A 145 7.17 -8.75 -5.74
C SER A 145 7.72 -7.40 -6.17
N SER A 146 7.29 -6.33 -5.51
CA SER A 146 7.68 -4.98 -5.90
C SER A 146 7.64 -4.00 -4.73
N LEU A 147 8.45 -2.95 -4.84
CA LEU A 147 8.49 -1.83 -3.89
C LEU A 147 8.47 -0.52 -4.67
N ILE A 148 7.65 0.43 -4.20
CA ILE A 148 7.59 1.80 -4.73
C ILE A 148 7.95 2.73 -3.59
N THR A 149 9.02 3.53 -3.74
CA THR A 149 9.37 4.55 -2.76
C THR A 149 9.08 5.95 -3.30
N THR A 150 8.32 6.72 -2.51
CA THR A 150 7.80 8.06 -2.87
C THR A 150 8.06 9.10 -1.80
N LEU A 151 9.07 8.88 -0.96
CA LEU A 151 9.43 9.78 0.12
C LEU A 151 9.80 11.17 -0.42
N PRO A 152 9.62 12.24 0.37
CA PRO A 152 9.97 13.59 -0.04
C PRO A 152 11.45 13.79 -0.34
N SER A 153 12.31 13.11 0.42
CA SER A 153 13.77 13.19 0.35
C SER A 153 14.37 12.15 -0.59
N ASP A 154 15.17 12.60 -1.56
CA ASP A 154 15.91 11.70 -2.46
C ASP A 154 16.95 10.84 -1.71
N ALA A 155 17.50 11.35 -0.58
CA ALA A 155 18.42 10.59 0.26
C ALA A 155 17.71 9.43 0.95
N ASP A 156 16.51 9.67 1.47
CA ASP A 156 15.71 8.62 2.12
C ASP A 156 15.24 7.58 1.10
N ASN A 157 14.84 8.02 -0.10
CA ASN A 157 14.54 7.10 -1.21
C ASN A 157 15.76 6.23 -1.57
N LEU A 158 16.96 6.82 -1.59
CA LEU A 158 18.19 6.07 -1.85
C LEU A 158 18.45 5.02 -0.77
N TYR A 159 18.22 5.38 0.49
CA TYR A 159 18.40 4.46 1.62
C TYR A 159 17.41 3.30 1.53
N VAL A 160 16.13 3.59 1.28
CA VAL A 160 15.10 2.56 1.07
C VAL A 160 15.47 1.62 -0.08
N VAL A 161 15.96 2.15 -1.21
CA VAL A 161 16.39 1.32 -2.36
C VAL A 161 17.52 0.38 -1.99
N LEU A 162 18.54 0.87 -1.25
CA LEU A 162 19.68 0.06 -0.80
C LEU A 162 19.21 -1.05 0.14
N SER A 163 18.44 -0.72 1.19
CA SER A 163 17.91 -1.71 2.13
C SER A 163 17.00 -2.72 1.43
N ALA A 164 16.09 -2.27 0.57
CA ALA A 164 15.19 -3.16 -0.16
C ALA A 164 15.97 -4.14 -1.06
N ARG A 165 16.96 -3.68 -1.79
CA ARG A 165 17.78 -4.56 -2.66
C ARG A 165 18.64 -5.54 -1.85
N GLN A 166 19.12 -5.13 -0.68
CA GLN A 166 19.85 -6.00 0.24
C GLN A 166 18.94 -7.09 0.82
N LEU A 167 17.71 -6.73 1.23
CA LEU A 167 16.75 -7.65 1.86
C LEU A 167 16.04 -8.56 0.85
N ASN A 168 15.86 -8.11 -0.41
CA ASN A 168 15.24 -8.89 -1.48
C ASN A 168 15.84 -8.53 -2.83
N SER A 169 16.72 -9.40 -3.35
CA SER A 169 17.41 -9.20 -4.64
C SER A 169 16.46 -9.25 -5.84
N GLU A 170 15.36 -9.97 -5.75
CA GLU A 170 14.41 -10.21 -6.86
C GLU A 170 13.29 -9.16 -6.93
N CYS A 171 13.14 -8.35 -5.89
CA CYS A 171 12.09 -7.33 -5.83
C CYS A 171 12.26 -6.28 -6.94
N THR A 172 11.20 -5.99 -7.67
CA THR A 172 11.18 -4.85 -8.61
C THR A 172 11.05 -3.54 -7.83
N ILE A 173 12.07 -2.68 -7.91
CA ILE A 173 12.13 -1.43 -7.15
C ILE A 173 11.89 -0.23 -8.07
N VAL A 174 10.85 0.54 -7.75
CA VAL A 174 10.54 1.82 -8.41
C VAL A 174 10.76 2.95 -7.42
N SER A 175 11.58 3.93 -7.78
CA SER A 175 11.90 5.05 -6.89
C SER A 175 11.53 6.39 -7.49
N ARG A 176 11.06 7.30 -6.64
CA ARG A 176 10.96 8.72 -6.97
C ARG A 176 12.34 9.37 -6.87
N ALA A 177 12.63 10.30 -7.80
CA ALA A 177 13.73 11.25 -7.70
C ALA A 177 13.22 12.67 -7.97
N SER A 178 13.87 13.66 -7.35
CA SER A 178 13.56 15.08 -7.57
C SER A 178 14.55 15.74 -8.53
N ILE A 179 15.80 15.24 -8.59
CA ILE A 179 16.88 15.82 -9.41
C ILE A 179 17.64 14.75 -10.21
N ASP A 180 18.24 15.16 -11.34
CA ASP A 180 18.95 14.24 -12.26
C ASP A 180 20.16 13.53 -11.61
N THR A 181 20.84 14.16 -10.65
CA THR A 181 21.95 13.52 -9.93
C THR A 181 21.47 12.38 -9.03
N SER A 182 20.32 12.54 -8.39
CA SER A 182 19.69 11.49 -7.58
C SER A 182 19.19 10.34 -8.45
N TYR A 183 18.63 10.64 -9.62
CA TYR A 183 18.25 9.62 -10.60
C TYR A 183 19.36 8.62 -10.87
N LYS A 184 20.57 9.11 -11.18
CA LYS A 184 21.71 8.24 -11.46
C LYS A 184 22.13 7.40 -10.25
N LYS A 185 22.15 8.01 -9.05
CA LYS A 185 22.50 7.32 -7.81
C LYS A 185 21.49 6.21 -7.46
N LEU A 186 20.19 6.49 -7.60
CA LEU A 186 19.12 5.50 -7.36
C LEU A 186 19.22 4.31 -8.31
N LYS A 187 19.55 4.55 -9.60
CA LYS A 187 19.80 3.46 -10.56
C LYS A 187 21.01 2.61 -10.15
N ILE A 188 22.10 3.23 -9.73
CA ILE A 188 23.32 2.52 -9.27
C ILE A 188 23.03 1.74 -7.98
N ALA A 189 22.19 2.27 -7.09
CA ALA A 189 21.80 1.61 -5.84
C ALA A 189 20.89 0.39 -6.05
N GLY A 190 20.38 0.16 -7.28
CA GLY A 190 19.61 -1.02 -7.62
C GLY A 190 18.12 -0.76 -7.86
N ALA A 191 17.69 0.49 -8.05
CA ALA A 191 16.34 0.77 -8.52
C ALA A 191 16.18 0.34 -9.98
N ASP A 192 15.18 -0.53 -10.25
CA ASP A 192 14.86 -0.97 -11.60
C ASP A 192 14.30 0.18 -12.43
N ASN A 193 13.46 1.02 -11.81
CA ASN A 193 12.93 2.23 -12.43
C ASN A 193 13.03 3.42 -11.48
N VAL A 194 13.33 4.59 -12.07
CA VAL A 194 13.35 5.85 -11.34
C VAL A 194 12.48 6.86 -12.09
N ILE A 195 11.59 7.50 -11.38
CA ILE A 195 10.63 8.47 -11.92
C ILE A 195 10.89 9.84 -11.31
N MET A 196 10.87 10.88 -12.14
CA MET A 196 10.90 12.28 -11.72
C MET A 196 9.53 12.91 -12.01
N PRO A 197 8.57 12.87 -11.06
CA PRO A 197 7.19 13.28 -11.30
C PRO A 197 7.06 14.73 -11.77
N ASP A 198 7.83 15.63 -11.15
CA ASP A 198 7.78 17.06 -11.47
C ASP A 198 8.28 17.35 -12.91
N LYS A 199 9.33 16.63 -13.35
CA LYS A 199 9.86 16.73 -14.72
C LYS A 199 8.86 16.17 -15.73
N LEU A 200 8.25 15.03 -15.42
CA LEU A 200 7.22 14.40 -16.25
C LEU A 200 5.98 15.28 -16.35
N GLY A 201 5.49 15.79 -15.23
CA GLY A 201 4.33 16.67 -15.16
C GLY A 201 4.58 18.00 -15.90
N GLY A 202 5.74 18.61 -15.71
CA GLY A 202 6.13 19.82 -16.44
C GLY A 202 6.21 19.61 -17.95
N ALA A 203 6.82 18.52 -18.40
CA ALA A 203 6.87 18.18 -19.82
C ALA A 203 5.47 17.95 -20.40
N HIS A 204 4.60 17.23 -19.67
CA HIS A 204 3.22 16.99 -20.08
C HIS A 204 2.41 18.29 -20.21
N MET A 205 2.52 19.19 -19.21
CA MET A 205 1.88 20.51 -19.27
C MET A 205 2.34 21.33 -20.49
N ALA A 206 3.63 21.31 -20.81
CA ALA A 206 4.16 21.97 -22.00
C ALA A 206 3.61 21.35 -23.30
N SER A 207 3.48 20.02 -23.36
CA SER A 207 2.93 19.32 -24.52
C SER A 207 1.47 19.64 -24.76
N LEU A 208 0.67 19.84 -23.70
CA LEU A 208 -0.73 20.28 -23.81
C LEU A 208 -0.87 21.67 -24.47
N VAL A 209 0.15 22.52 -24.37
CA VAL A 209 0.18 23.84 -25.05
C VAL A 209 0.72 23.72 -26.47
N THR A 210 1.73 22.87 -26.69
CA THR A 210 2.43 22.81 -28.00
C THR A 210 1.76 21.86 -29.00
N THR A 211 1.18 20.76 -28.50
CA THR A 211 0.57 19.69 -29.32
C THR A 211 -0.71 19.17 -28.70
N PRO A 212 -1.74 20.03 -28.46
CA PRO A 212 -2.93 19.67 -27.69
C PRO A 212 -3.68 18.47 -28.27
N ASP A 213 -3.89 18.44 -29.57
CA ASP A 213 -4.66 17.39 -30.25
C ASP A 213 -3.98 16.02 -30.14
N ILE A 214 -2.65 16.00 -30.20
CA ILE A 214 -1.88 14.75 -30.02
C ILE A 214 -2.00 14.25 -28.59
N MET A 215 -1.88 15.16 -27.61
CA MET A 215 -2.00 14.79 -26.19
C MET A 215 -3.41 14.29 -25.86
N GLU A 216 -4.44 14.98 -26.35
CA GLU A 216 -5.82 14.52 -26.19
C GLU A 216 -6.05 13.14 -26.83
N PHE A 217 -5.46 12.89 -28.00
CA PHE A 217 -5.54 11.59 -28.65
C PHE A 217 -4.84 10.48 -27.84
N ILE A 218 -3.64 10.74 -27.32
CA ILE A 218 -2.89 9.79 -26.47
C ILE A 218 -3.66 9.52 -25.17
N ASP A 219 -4.19 10.56 -24.54
CA ASP A 219 -5.00 10.41 -23.32
C ASP A 219 -6.24 9.55 -23.59
N ARG A 220 -6.93 9.75 -24.71
CA ARG A 220 -8.07 8.91 -25.12
C ARG A 220 -7.68 7.45 -25.41
N LEU A 221 -6.45 7.20 -25.85
CA LEU A 221 -5.94 5.83 -26.02
C LEU A 221 -5.64 5.15 -24.68
N SER A 222 -5.23 5.96 -23.69
CA SER A 222 -4.83 5.50 -22.35
C SER A 222 -5.96 5.55 -21.34
N ILE A 223 -7.10 6.21 -21.66
CA ILE A 223 -8.21 6.37 -20.71
C ILE A 223 -8.85 5.03 -20.40
N GLU A 224 -8.69 4.74 -19.17
CA GLU A 224 -9.39 3.88 -18.30
C GLU A 224 -10.90 4.09 -18.31
N GLY A 225 -11.57 3.11 -18.77
CA GLY A 225 -12.94 2.85 -18.40
C GLY A 225 -13.03 1.35 -18.17
N GLU A 226 -13.89 0.93 -17.25
CA GLU A 226 -14.13 -0.43 -16.78
C GLU A 226 -14.31 -1.52 -17.87
N SER A 227 -13.67 -1.46 -19.00
CA SER A 227 -13.68 -2.59 -19.96
C SER A 227 -12.96 -2.42 -21.28
N SER A 228 -12.07 -1.46 -21.50
CA SER A 228 -11.42 -1.50 -22.82
C SER A 228 -10.14 -0.69 -22.95
N SER A 229 -9.02 -1.35 -22.75
CA SER A 229 -7.75 -0.90 -23.32
C SER A 229 -7.90 -0.80 -24.83
N ASN A 230 -7.52 0.35 -25.40
CA ASN A 230 -7.42 0.52 -26.85
C ASN A 230 -6.06 0.04 -27.38
N ILE A 231 -5.12 -0.26 -26.47
CA ILE A 231 -3.79 -0.79 -26.77
C ILE A 231 -3.62 -2.09 -25.97
N GLU A 232 -3.13 -3.12 -26.63
CA GLU A 232 -2.92 -4.45 -26.03
C GLU A 232 -1.53 -4.97 -26.40
N GLU A 233 -0.93 -5.75 -25.50
CA GLU A 233 0.31 -6.45 -25.71
C GLU A 233 0.01 -7.91 -26.05
N LEU A 234 0.42 -8.37 -27.22
CA LEU A 234 0.30 -9.75 -27.65
C LEU A 234 1.65 -10.43 -27.54
N VAL A 235 1.75 -11.40 -26.63
CA VAL A 235 2.97 -12.17 -26.41
C VAL A 235 3.05 -13.28 -27.46
N ILE A 236 4.16 -13.37 -28.20
CA ILE A 236 4.28 -14.34 -29.30
C ILE A 236 4.31 -15.80 -28.79
N GLU A 237 4.74 -16.04 -27.56
CA GLU A 237 4.70 -17.38 -26.94
C GLU A 237 3.28 -17.89 -26.68
N ASP A 238 2.31 -16.99 -26.54
CA ASP A 238 0.90 -17.33 -26.34
C ASP A 238 0.18 -17.64 -27.66
N LEU A 239 0.85 -17.42 -28.80
CA LEU A 239 0.32 -17.73 -30.11
C LEU A 239 0.45 -19.22 -30.44
N PRO A 240 -0.49 -19.77 -31.22
CA PRO A 240 -0.35 -21.10 -31.79
C PRO A 240 0.99 -21.28 -32.53
N GLU A 241 1.62 -22.46 -32.42
CA GLU A 241 2.94 -22.72 -33.00
C GLU A 241 3.03 -22.45 -34.51
N GLU A 242 1.90 -22.52 -35.21
CA GLU A 242 1.80 -22.21 -36.64
C GLU A 242 2.18 -20.78 -37.01
N TYR A 243 2.18 -19.84 -36.03
CA TYR A 243 2.55 -18.44 -36.24
C TYR A 243 4.01 -18.14 -35.88
N THR A 244 4.71 -19.07 -35.26
CA THR A 244 6.13 -18.90 -34.94
C THR A 244 6.95 -18.86 -36.24
N ASN A 245 7.84 -17.86 -36.37
CA ASN A 245 8.64 -17.56 -37.57
C ASN A 245 7.87 -17.06 -38.80
N LYS A 246 6.55 -16.86 -38.71
CA LYS A 246 5.78 -16.12 -39.73
C LYS A 246 6.03 -14.61 -39.59
N SER A 247 5.61 -13.86 -40.59
CA SER A 247 5.68 -12.39 -40.55
C SER A 247 4.44 -11.79 -39.89
N ILE A 248 4.52 -10.50 -39.53
CA ILE A 248 3.35 -9.72 -39.08
C ILE A 248 2.23 -9.76 -40.15
N PHE A 249 2.62 -9.74 -41.44
CA PHE A 249 1.69 -9.83 -42.54
C PHE A 249 0.90 -11.15 -42.50
N ASP A 250 1.55 -12.27 -42.19
CA ASP A 250 0.92 -13.61 -42.18
C ASP A 250 -0.08 -13.76 -41.04
N LEU A 251 0.01 -12.96 -39.96
CA LEU A 251 -1.00 -12.92 -38.88
C LEU A 251 -2.33 -12.36 -39.37
N ASP A 252 -2.30 -11.45 -40.35
CA ASP A 252 -3.46 -10.73 -40.92
C ASP A 252 -4.41 -10.17 -39.84
N LEU A 253 -3.82 -9.63 -38.76
CA LEU A 253 -4.55 -9.18 -37.57
C LEU A 253 -5.66 -8.17 -37.91
N ARG A 254 -5.36 -7.24 -38.83
CA ARG A 254 -6.30 -6.19 -39.20
C ARG A 254 -7.56 -6.74 -39.84
N LYS A 255 -7.44 -7.73 -40.70
CA LYS A 255 -8.57 -8.37 -41.36
C LYS A 255 -9.34 -9.29 -40.41
N ARG A 256 -8.65 -10.02 -39.56
CA ARG A 256 -9.23 -10.99 -38.63
C ARG A 256 -9.89 -10.35 -37.42
N THR A 257 -9.30 -9.32 -36.86
CA THR A 257 -9.71 -8.72 -35.56
C THR A 257 -10.13 -7.25 -35.68
N GLY A 258 -9.60 -6.52 -36.68
CA GLY A 258 -9.69 -5.07 -36.78
C GLY A 258 -8.49 -4.33 -36.18
N CYS A 259 -7.67 -5.02 -35.37
CA CYS A 259 -6.51 -4.44 -34.70
C CYS A 259 -5.36 -4.14 -35.67
N THR A 260 -4.62 -3.06 -35.40
CA THR A 260 -3.41 -2.69 -36.15
C THR A 260 -2.19 -2.81 -35.26
N VAL A 261 -1.11 -3.43 -35.79
CA VAL A 261 0.18 -3.48 -35.10
C VAL A 261 0.84 -2.10 -35.18
N ILE A 262 1.20 -1.53 -34.04
CA ILE A 262 1.86 -0.24 -33.92
C ILE A 262 3.28 -0.34 -33.36
N GLY A 263 3.64 -1.47 -32.75
CA GLY A 263 4.94 -1.70 -32.18
C GLY A 263 5.33 -3.16 -32.14
N PHE A 264 6.63 -3.41 -32.11
CA PHE A 264 7.23 -4.73 -31.92
C PHE A 264 8.35 -4.62 -30.90
N ILE A 265 8.35 -5.50 -29.94
CA ILE A 265 9.39 -5.60 -28.91
C ILE A 265 10.19 -6.86 -29.19
N THR A 266 11.48 -6.69 -29.44
CA THR A 266 12.39 -7.80 -29.69
C THR A 266 12.68 -8.61 -28.41
N PRO A 267 13.21 -9.84 -28.50
CA PRO A 267 13.65 -10.60 -27.33
C PRO A 267 14.68 -9.85 -26.46
N ASP A 268 15.49 -8.98 -27.10
CA ASP A 268 16.51 -8.14 -26.43
C ASP A 268 15.91 -6.85 -25.82
N LYS A 269 14.56 -6.75 -25.79
CA LYS A 269 13.80 -5.60 -25.29
C LYS A 269 14.01 -4.29 -26.06
N GLU A 270 14.36 -4.36 -27.35
CA GLU A 270 14.36 -3.19 -28.22
C GLU A 270 12.94 -2.93 -28.74
N TYR A 271 12.57 -1.65 -28.78
CA TYR A 271 11.24 -1.20 -29.24
C TYR A 271 11.33 -0.71 -30.69
N ILE A 272 10.60 -1.37 -31.59
CA ILE A 272 10.45 -0.97 -32.99
C ILE A 272 9.06 -0.39 -33.17
N ILE A 273 9.01 0.93 -33.40
CA ILE A 273 7.75 1.64 -33.70
C ILE A 273 7.41 1.46 -35.17
N ASN A 274 6.14 1.16 -35.48
CA ASN A 274 5.66 0.92 -36.82
C ASN A 274 6.51 -0.13 -37.56
N PRO A 275 6.56 -1.38 -37.05
CA PRO A 275 7.37 -2.44 -37.65
C PRO A 275 6.92 -2.76 -39.08
N ASP A 276 7.88 -3.16 -39.93
CA ASP A 276 7.57 -3.61 -41.28
C ASP A 276 6.69 -4.85 -41.25
N ALA A 277 5.77 -4.95 -42.22
CA ALA A 277 4.87 -6.11 -42.33
C ALA A 277 5.62 -7.44 -42.53
N SER A 278 6.85 -7.39 -43.06
CA SER A 278 7.73 -8.54 -43.26
C SER A 278 8.49 -8.94 -41.99
N THR A 279 8.38 -8.19 -40.89
CA THR A 279 9.04 -8.49 -39.62
C THR A 279 8.61 -9.87 -39.10
N LYS A 280 9.58 -10.73 -38.83
CA LYS A 280 9.34 -12.10 -38.37
C LYS A 280 9.02 -12.15 -36.90
N LEU A 281 8.04 -12.95 -36.55
CA LEU A 281 7.64 -13.23 -35.18
C LEU A 281 8.58 -14.29 -34.59
N VAL A 282 9.37 -13.87 -33.63
CA VAL A 282 10.30 -14.74 -32.91
C VAL A 282 9.85 -14.98 -31.48
N ARG A 283 10.20 -16.15 -30.94
CA ARG A 283 9.88 -16.43 -29.51
C ARG A 283 10.45 -15.35 -28.61
N LYS A 284 9.76 -15.08 -27.48
CA LYS A 284 10.05 -14.01 -26.51
C LYS A 284 9.89 -12.58 -27.05
N SER A 285 9.41 -12.41 -28.28
CA SER A 285 9.02 -11.08 -28.76
C SER A 285 7.55 -10.79 -28.46
N LYS A 286 7.17 -9.50 -28.55
CA LYS A 286 5.82 -9.03 -28.28
C LYS A 286 5.38 -8.05 -29.36
N LEU A 287 4.09 -8.06 -29.67
CA LEU A 287 3.45 -7.07 -30.52
C LEU A 287 2.67 -6.09 -29.66
N ILE A 288 2.76 -4.82 -29.97
CA ILE A 288 1.85 -3.81 -29.45
C ILE A 288 0.83 -3.51 -30.52
N VAL A 289 -0.43 -3.72 -30.19
CA VAL A 289 -1.55 -3.55 -31.12
C VAL A 289 -2.51 -2.49 -30.62
N ILE A 290 -3.13 -1.78 -31.55
CA ILE A 290 -4.18 -0.82 -31.27
C ILE A 290 -5.48 -1.25 -31.94
N GLY A 291 -6.60 -1.09 -31.24
CA GLY A 291 -7.92 -1.42 -31.75
C GLY A 291 -9.02 -0.83 -30.91
N ARG A 292 -10.24 -0.84 -31.43
CA ARG A 292 -11.41 -0.49 -30.61
C ARG A 292 -11.66 -1.58 -29.57
N PRO A 293 -12.36 -1.28 -28.47
CA PRO A 293 -12.63 -2.27 -27.42
C PRO A 293 -13.21 -3.60 -27.94
N ALA A 294 -14.09 -3.53 -28.95
CA ALA A 294 -14.67 -4.71 -29.56
C ALA A 294 -13.65 -5.54 -30.38
N GLU A 295 -12.67 -4.87 -30.97
CA GLU A 295 -11.60 -5.45 -31.76
C GLU A 295 -10.56 -6.13 -30.88
N ILE A 296 -10.18 -5.48 -29.76
CA ILE A 296 -9.32 -6.07 -28.74
C ILE A 296 -9.99 -7.31 -28.11
N ARG A 297 -11.29 -7.25 -27.81
CA ARG A 297 -12.00 -8.45 -27.32
C ARG A 297 -12.02 -9.59 -28.36
N LYS A 298 -12.02 -9.30 -29.66
CA LYS A 298 -11.87 -10.32 -30.72
C LYS A 298 -10.46 -10.86 -30.74
N LEU A 299 -9.44 -10.02 -30.58
CA LEU A 299 -8.04 -10.43 -30.50
C LEU A 299 -7.85 -11.43 -29.36
N ASN A 300 -8.27 -11.08 -28.14
CA ASN A 300 -8.13 -11.92 -26.94
C ASN A 300 -8.98 -13.21 -26.95
N LYS A 301 -9.89 -13.35 -27.92
CA LYS A 301 -10.62 -14.60 -28.16
C LYS A 301 -9.97 -15.47 -29.23
N LEU A 302 -9.13 -14.88 -30.05
CA LEU A 302 -8.51 -15.55 -31.19
C LEU A 302 -7.16 -16.14 -30.82
N PHE A 303 -6.53 -15.54 -29.85
CA PHE A 303 -5.24 -15.88 -29.26
C PHE A 303 -5.33 -15.96 -27.75
#